data_c4a2b8e35036899279cbd5587882155e
#
_entry.id   c4a2b8e35036899279cbd5587882155e
#
_cell.length_a   1.000
_cell.length_b   1.000
_cell.length_c   1.000
_cell.angle_alpha   90.00
_cell.angle_beta   90.00
_cell.angle_gamma   90.00
#
_symmetry.space_group_name_H-M   'P 1'
#
loop_
_entity.id
_entity.type
_entity.pdbx_description
1 polymer ?
#
loop_
_entity_poly.entity_id
_entity_poly.type
_entity_poly.pdbx_seq_one_letter_code
_entity_poly.pdbx_strand_id
1 'polypeptide(L)'
;MKFEFKPSFDRSVKSFHDHEKAAIKDLAIELVDMLSRDRALRNGIGLKRLQGNFWEARKGLKTRILFRWDGELVEFVLAGNHDDVRRFLKTH
;
A
#
# COMPACT_ATOMS: atom_id res chain seq x y z
N MET A 1 1.67 -2.13 17.00
CA MET A 1 1.26 -1.38 15.79
C MET A 1 -0.08 -1.92 15.29
N LYS A 2 -0.95 -1.04 14.87
CA LYS A 2 -2.30 -1.39 14.42
C LYS A 2 -2.43 -1.18 12.93
N PHE A 3 -3.08 -2.11 12.23
CA PHE A 3 -3.28 -2.06 10.80
C PHE A 3 -4.76 -2.04 10.47
N GLU A 4 -5.16 -1.16 9.56
CA GLU A 4 -6.54 -1.06 9.09
C GLU A 4 -6.56 -1.06 7.57
N PHE A 5 -7.56 -1.74 7.00
CA PHE A 5 -7.83 -1.72 5.57
C PHE A 5 -9.06 -0.88 5.34
N LYS A 6 -8.88 0.28 4.72
CA LYS A 6 -9.99 1.21 4.51
C LYS A 6 -10.91 0.72 3.40
N PRO A 7 -12.19 1.13 3.40
CA PRO A 7 -13.11 0.76 2.32
C PRO A 7 -12.61 1.13 0.92
N SER A 8 -11.89 2.24 0.80
CA SER A 8 -11.30 2.64 -0.49
C SER A 8 -10.28 1.63 -1.01
N PHE A 9 -9.51 1.01 -0.09
CA PHE A 9 -8.57 -0.04 -0.45
C PHE A 9 -9.33 -1.26 -1.00
N ASP A 10 -10.34 -1.71 -0.27
CA ASP A 10 -11.14 -2.88 -0.68
C ASP A 10 -11.80 -2.65 -2.03
N ARG A 11 -12.35 -1.46 -2.27
CA ARG A 11 -12.97 -1.12 -3.55
C ARG A 11 -11.95 -1.14 -4.69
N SER A 12 -10.75 -0.60 -4.46
CA SER A 12 -9.72 -0.56 -5.49
C SER A 12 -9.25 -1.97 -5.86
N VAL A 13 -9.12 -2.86 -4.88
CA VAL A 13 -8.68 -4.23 -5.11
C VAL A 13 -9.68 -4.99 -5.97
N LYS A 14 -10.97 -4.74 -5.81
CA LYS A 14 -12.02 -5.43 -6.57
C LYS A 14 -11.93 -5.22 -8.08
N SER A 15 -11.31 -4.14 -8.52
CA SER A 15 -11.20 -3.82 -9.95
C SER A 15 -10.07 -4.60 -10.66
N PHE A 16 -9.24 -5.32 -9.90
CA PHE A 16 -8.10 -6.04 -10.47
C PHE A 16 -8.47 -7.47 -10.86
N HIS A 17 -7.67 -8.04 -11.78
CA HIS A 17 -7.77 -9.47 -12.11
C HIS A 17 -7.27 -10.32 -10.95
N ASP A 18 -7.64 -11.59 -10.93
CA ASP A 18 -7.35 -12.48 -9.81
C ASP A 18 -5.87 -12.59 -9.49
N HIS A 19 -5.01 -12.70 -10.51
CA HIS A 19 -3.56 -12.79 -10.27
C HIS A 19 -2.99 -11.49 -9.70
N GLU A 20 -3.58 -10.37 -10.06
CA GLU A 20 -3.18 -9.07 -9.53
C GLU A 20 -3.66 -8.91 -8.08
N LYS A 21 -4.87 -9.38 -7.79
CA LYS A 21 -5.39 -9.37 -6.41
C LYS A 21 -4.48 -10.18 -5.49
N ALA A 22 -4.01 -11.34 -5.97
CA ALA A 22 -3.09 -12.18 -5.21
C ALA A 22 -1.78 -11.44 -4.94
N ALA A 23 -1.23 -10.75 -5.93
CA ALA A 23 -0.01 -9.98 -5.78
C ALA A 23 -0.18 -8.82 -4.79
N ILE A 24 -1.32 -8.14 -4.83
CA ILE A 24 -1.65 -7.05 -3.89
C ILE A 24 -1.74 -7.61 -2.47
N LYS A 25 -2.41 -8.74 -2.30
CA LYS A 25 -2.55 -9.38 -1.00
C LYS A 25 -1.20 -9.78 -0.43
N ASP A 26 -0.34 -10.38 -1.25
CA ASP A 26 0.99 -10.77 -0.83
C ASP A 26 1.83 -9.57 -0.41
N LEU A 27 1.75 -8.48 -1.16
CA LEU A 27 2.47 -7.25 -0.83
C LEU A 27 1.96 -6.66 0.48
N ALA A 28 0.64 -6.65 0.70
CA ALA A 28 0.06 -6.16 1.94
C ALA A 28 0.53 -6.98 3.14
N ILE A 29 0.56 -8.31 3.00
CA ILE A 29 1.04 -9.20 4.06
C ILE A 29 2.51 -8.93 4.38
N GLU A 30 3.34 -8.78 3.35
CA GLU A 30 4.76 -8.47 3.54
C GLU A 30 4.95 -7.11 4.24
N LEU A 31 4.14 -6.12 3.90
CA LEU A 31 4.19 -4.81 4.55
C LEU A 31 3.83 -4.88 6.03
N VAL A 32 2.76 -5.62 6.35
CA VAL A 32 2.36 -5.81 7.74
C VAL A 32 3.50 -6.46 8.52
N ASP A 33 4.13 -7.48 7.96
CA ASP A 33 5.24 -8.16 8.62
C ASP A 33 6.44 -7.22 8.82
N MET A 34 6.83 -6.49 7.77
CA MET A 34 7.96 -5.57 7.86
C MET A 34 7.74 -4.45 8.87
N LEU A 35 6.58 -3.81 8.81
CA LEU A 35 6.30 -2.66 9.66
C LEU A 35 6.09 -3.05 11.11
N SER A 36 5.46 -4.22 11.35
CA SER A 36 5.21 -4.68 12.71
C SER A 36 6.48 -5.15 13.42
N ARG A 37 7.48 -5.61 12.66
CA ARG A 37 8.73 -6.10 13.22
C ARG A 37 9.89 -5.13 13.09
N ASP A 38 9.63 -3.95 12.57
CA ASP A 38 10.66 -2.92 12.32
C ASP A 38 11.85 -3.48 11.54
N ARG A 39 11.55 -4.27 10.52
CA ARG A 39 12.58 -4.89 9.68
C ARG A 39 12.97 -4.00 8.51
N ALA A 40 14.19 -4.21 8.02
CA ALA A 40 14.65 -3.58 6.80
C ALA A 40 13.81 -4.04 5.60
N LEU A 41 13.82 -3.25 4.54
CA LEU A 41 13.10 -3.54 3.31
C LEU A 41 13.48 -4.91 2.75
N ARG A 42 12.48 -5.68 2.35
CA ARG A 42 12.69 -6.96 1.70
C ARG A 42 13.01 -6.77 0.22
N ASN A 43 13.57 -7.82 -0.37
CA ASN A 43 13.92 -7.81 -1.78
C ASN A 43 12.72 -7.46 -2.66
N GLY A 44 12.92 -6.49 -3.54
CA GLY A 44 11.92 -6.10 -4.52
C GLY A 44 10.84 -5.16 -4.02
N ILE A 45 10.83 -4.82 -2.74
CA ILE A 45 9.86 -3.87 -2.20
C ILE A 45 10.51 -2.51 -2.02
N GLY A 46 9.96 -1.49 -2.70
CA GLY A 46 10.36 -0.12 -2.49
C GLY A 46 9.35 0.61 -1.63
N LEU A 47 9.84 1.42 -0.69
CA LEU A 47 9.00 2.31 0.11
C LEU A 47 9.37 3.74 -0.20
N LYS A 48 8.37 4.59 -0.38
CA LYS A 48 8.58 6.01 -0.65
C LYS A 48 7.55 6.83 0.10
N ARG A 49 8.02 7.82 0.83
CA ARG A 49 7.12 8.81 1.44
C ARG A 49 6.70 9.80 0.36
N LEU A 50 5.41 10.09 0.29
CA LEU A 50 4.86 10.99 -0.73
C LEU A 50 4.56 12.36 -0.14
N GLN A 51 3.40 12.52 0.49
CA GLN A 51 3.06 13.80 1.11
C GLN A 51 2.43 13.52 2.47
N GLY A 52 2.71 14.39 3.44
CA GLY A 52 2.22 14.20 4.80
C GLY A 52 2.61 12.83 5.33
N ASN A 53 1.63 12.09 5.80
CA ASN A 53 1.82 10.73 6.32
C ASN A 53 1.55 9.64 5.29
N PHE A 54 1.38 10.00 4.03
CA PHE A 54 1.14 9.03 2.95
C PHE A 54 2.44 8.45 2.44
N TRP A 55 2.43 7.13 2.29
CA TRP A 55 3.55 6.34 1.80
C TRP A 55 3.09 5.42 0.69
N GLU A 56 3.99 5.11 -0.20
CA GLU A 56 3.76 4.17 -1.28
C GLU A 56 4.69 2.97 -1.13
N ALA A 57 4.12 1.77 -1.21
CA ALA A 57 4.90 0.53 -1.32
C ALA A 57 4.74 0.00 -2.73
N ARG A 58 5.85 -0.43 -3.30
CA ARG A 58 5.88 -0.92 -4.67
C ARG A 58 6.68 -2.21 -4.75
N LYS A 59 6.12 -3.18 -5.47
CA LYS A 59 6.84 -4.40 -5.83
C LYS A 59 6.60 -4.65 -7.31
N GLY A 60 7.67 -4.69 -8.11
CA GLY A 60 7.56 -4.74 -9.56
C GLY A 60 7.24 -3.38 -10.15
N LEU A 61 6.72 -3.37 -11.39
CA LEU A 61 6.57 -2.14 -12.17
C LEU A 61 5.20 -1.48 -12.06
N LYS A 62 4.16 -2.24 -11.76
CA LYS A 62 2.79 -1.76 -11.91
C LYS A 62 2.04 -1.57 -10.60
N THR A 63 2.17 -2.52 -9.69
CA THR A 63 1.32 -2.54 -8.50
C THR A 63 1.90 -1.74 -7.37
N ARG A 64 1.10 -0.84 -6.84
CA ARG A 64 1.46 -0.01 -5.70
C ARG A 64 0.37 -0.06 -4.66
N ILE A 65 0.78 0.03 -3.40
CA ILE A 65 -0.14 0.19 -2.28
C ILE A 65 0.15 1.53 -1.64
N LEU A 66 -0.89 2.34 -1.54
CA LEU A 66 -0.84 3.62 -0.84
C LEU A 66 -1.34 3.39 0.58
N PHE A 67 -0.58 3.81 1.57
CA PHE A 67 -0.97 3.71 2.95
C PHE A 67 -0.61 4.98 3.71
N ARG A 68 -1.36 5.22 4.77
CA ARG A 68 -1.13 6.34 5.67
C ARG A 68 -0.51 5.77 6.95
N TRP A 69 0.59 6.34 7.36
CA TRP A 69 1.34 5.86 8.52
C TRP A 69 1.42 6.99 9.55
N ASP A 70 0.72 6.83 10.66
CA ASP A 70 0.63 7.82 11.71
C ASP A 70 0.88 7.15 13.05
N GLY A 71 2.12 7.30 13.59
CA GLY A 71 2.50 6.67 14.84
C GLY A 71 2.39 5.15 14.78
N GLU A 72 1.53 4.60 15.61
CA GLU A 72 1.32 3.16 15.70
C GLU A 72 0.19 2.65 14.79
N LEU A 73 -0.38 3.52 13.97
CA LEU A 73 -1.48 3.18 13.07
C LEU A 73 -1.04 3.24 11.61
N VAL A 74 -1.30 2.16 10.89
CA VAL A 74 -1.10 2.08 9.45
C VAL A 74 -2.45 1.79 8.79
N GLU A 75 -2.88 2.67 7.88
CA GLU A 75 -4.13 2.53 7.17
C GLU A 75 -3.85 2.32 5.69
N PHE A 76 -4.25 1.15 5.16
CA PHE A 76 -4.14 0.90 3.72
C PHE A 76 -5.33 1.55 3.02
N VAL A 77 -5.05 2.46 2.10
CA VAL A 77 -6.10 3.30 1.50
C VAL A 77 -6.38 3.02 0.04
N LEU A 78 -5.39 2.54 -0.71
CA LEU A 78 -5.57 2.32 -2.14
C LEU A 78 -4.56 1.31 -2.68
N ALA A 79 -5.00 0.47 -3.61
CA ALA A 79 -4.11 -0.32 -4.45
C ALA A 79 -4.33 0.12 -5.89
N GLY A 80 -3.25 0.30 -6.64
CA GLY A 80 -3.38 0.76 -8.01
C GLY A 80 -2.02 0.99 -8.68
N ASN A 81 -2.06 1.66 -9.83
CA ASN A 81 -0.86 2.06 -10.54
C ASN A 81 -0.44 3.48 -10.11
N HIS A 82 0.62 3.97 -10.73
CA HIS A 82 1.14 5.30 -10.44
C HIS A 82 0.09 6.39 -10.59
N ASP A 83 -0.69 6.34 -11.65
CA ASP A 83 -1.70 7.36 -11.93
C ASP A 83 -2.86 7.29 -10.93
N ASP A 84 -3.25 6.10 -10.51
CA ASP A 84 -4.28 5.93 -9.50
C ASP A 84 -3.88 6.58 -8.18
N VAL A 85 -2.64 6.36 -7.76
CA VAL A 85 -2.10 6.95 -6.53
C VAL A 85 -2.07 8.48 -6.64
N ARG A 86 -1.58 9.01 -7.76
CA ARG A 86 -1.53 10.46 -7.98
C ARG A 86 -2.91 11.08 -7.94
N ARG A 87 -3.88 10.43 -8.59
CA ARG A 87 -5.25 10.92 -8.63
C ARG A 87 -5.86 10.96 -7.23
N PHE A 88 -5.63 9.94 -6.44
CA PHE A 88 -6.11 9.90 -5.06
C PHE A 88 -5.53 11.05 -4.24
N LEU A 89 -4.23 11.28 -4.34
CA LEU A 89 -3.54 12.31 -3.55
C LEU A 89 -3.98 13.73 -3.91
N LYS A 90 -4.43 13.96 -5.14
CA LYS A 90 -4.92 15.28 -5.55
C LYS A 90 -6.18 15.71 -4.80
N THR A 91 -6.97 14.76 -4.33
CA THR A 91 -8.23 15.03 -3.63
C THR A 91 -8.12 14.85 -2.13
N HIS A 92 -6.97 14.52 -1.65
CA HIS A 92 -6.69 14.32 -0.23
C HIS A 92 -5.40 15.05 0.15
#